data_c6137519ffd82c4a81d69d29dd7f87fd
#
_entry.id   c6137519ffd82c4a81d69d29dd7f87fd
#
_cell.length_a   1.000
_cell.length_b   1.000
_cell.length_c   1.000
_cell.angle_alpha   90.00
_cell.angle_beta   90.00
_cell.angle_gamma   90.00
#
_symmetry.space_group_name_H-M   'P 1'
#
loop_
_entity.id
_entity.type
_entity.pdbx_description
1 polymer ?
#
loop_
_entity_poly.entity_id
_entity_poly.type
_entity_poly.pdbx_seq_one_letter_code
_entity_poly.pdbx_strand_id
1 'polypeptide(L)'
;MHNKSYFALLPLPFFLSNAFAEDAQSVTLLDPIVVTGVTQTNANSVKLNPKTTLQPLPAGDGADLLQSVANMSVIRKGGSSGDPLFRGLGGSRLSIQADDQFIYGGCSNRMDPPTAYIFPSAYDEVVVTKGPQTVTQGTGLVAGAVHFVRKEPEFDTQNTYLNGSVTLGGNKRRDAYFDAMAGGKYGYLRTSMSHNEAGNYKDGDGNSVHSSFERRNQMLQLGLTPTENTLLTGTYERS
;
A
#
# COMPACT_ATOMS: atom_id res chain seq x y z
N MET A 1 -66.89 18.21 9.48
CA MET A 1 -66.11 19.32 10.10
C MET A 1 -64.67 19.14 9.66
N HIS A 2 -64.26 19.94 8.66
CA HIS A 2 -62.91 19.87 8.06
C HIS A 2 -62.04 20.93 8.72
N ASN A 3 -60.98 20.51 9.37
CA ASN A 3 -59.98 21.41 9.91
C ASN A 3 -58.79 21.47 8.96
N LYS A 4 -58.61 22.62 8.25
CA LYS A 4 -57.47 22.89 7.37
C LYS A 4 -56.42 23.67 8.19
N SER A 5 -55.30 23.03 8.48
CA SER A 5 -54.13 23.70 9.02
C SER A 5 -53.33 24.38 7.90
N TYR A 6 -53.24 25.70 7.95
CA TYR A 6 -52.40 26.50 7.05
C TYR A 6 -50.99 26.57 7.64
N PHE A 7 -50.01 26.07 6.91
CA PHE A 7 -48.58 26.27 7.19
C PHE A 7 -48.21 27.64 6.64
N ALA A 8 -47.86 28.58 7.51
CA ALA A 8 -47.33 29.88 7.11
C ALA A 8 -45.83 29.76 6.83
N LEU A 9 -45.43 29.95 5.57
CA LEU A 9 -44.03 30.15 5.16
C LEU A 9 -43.61 31.58 5.53
N LEU A 10 -42.66 31.71 6.46
CA LEU A 10 -41.94 32.93 6.74
C LEU A 10 -40.89 33.17 5.69
N PRO A 11 -40.79 34.36 5.08
CA PRO A 11 -39.70 34.67 4.17
C PRO A 11 -38.42 34.97 4.94
N LEU A 12 -37.36 34.23 4.62
CA LEU A 12 -35.99 34.44 5.11
C LEU A 12 -35.40 35.70 4.39
N PRO A 13 -34.95 36.74 5.13
CA PRO A 13 -34.30 37.88 4.46
C PRO A 13 -32.93 37.50 3.93
N PHE A 14 -32.78 37.68 2.62
CA PHE A 14 -31.51 37.56 1.91
C PHE A 14 -30.66 38.81 2.23
N PHE A 15 -29.67 38.68 3.10
CA PHE A 15 -28.64 39.71 3.26
C PHE A 15 -27.64 39.61 2.12
N LEU A 16 -27.76 40.52 1.16
CA LEU A 16 -26.70 40.80 0.21
C LEU A 16 -25.59 41.56 0.95
N SER A 17 -24.53 40.88 1.35
CA SER A 17 -23.28 41.51 1.74
C SER A 17 -22.51 41.88 0.46
N ASN A 18 -22.35 43.17 0.17
CA ASN A 18 -21.41 43.66 -0.80
C ASN A 18 -19.98 43.36 -0.31
N ALA A 19 -19.36 42.31 -0.84
CA ALA A 19 -17.93 42.07 -0.67
C ALA A 19 -17.21 43.07 -1.60
N PHE A 20 -16.56 44.07 -1.02
CA PHE A 20 -15.54 44.85 -1.73
C PHE A 20 -14.38 43.89 -1.99
N ALA A 21 -14.15 43.57 -3.25
CA ALA A 21 -12.95 42.89 -3.68
C ALA A 21 -11.79 43.91 -3.59
N GLU A 22 -11.02 43.79 -2.54
CA GLU A 22 -9.71 44.39 -2.44
C GLU A 22 -8.80 43.62 -3.41
N ASP A 23 -8.13 44.37 -4.29
CA ASP A 23 -7.19 43.83 -5.29
C ASP A 23 -6.02 43.16 -4.56
N ALA A 24 -6.21 41.94 -4.12
CA ALA A 24 -5.15 41.08 -3.64
C ALA A 24 -4.34 40.66 -4.87
N GLN A 25 -3.12 41.21 -4.99
CA GLN A 25 -2.12 40.66 -5.88
C GLN A 25 -2.10 39.16 -5.72
N SER A 26 -2.55 38.43 -6.72
CA SER A 26 -2.55 36.99 -6.75
C SER A 26 -1.10 36.52 -6.72
N VAL A 27 -0.62 36.24 -5.51
CA VAL A 27 0.59 35.44 -5.35
C VAL A 27 0.24 34.08 -5.92
N THR A 28 0.73 33.80 -7.12
CA THR A 28 0.64 32.46 -7.72
C THR A 28 1.50 31.55 -6.85
N LEU A 29 0.86 30.91 -5.86
CA LEU A 29 1.48 29.81 -5.13
C LEU A 29 1.68 28.70 -6.17
N LEU A 30 2.93 28.50 -6.59
CA LEU A 30 3.29 27.31 -7.35
C LEU A 30 2.96 26.12 -6.48
N ASP A 31 2.22 25.17 -7.04
CA ASP A 31 1.97 23.89 -6.37
C ASP A 31 3.33 23.29 -5.95
N PRO A 32 3.46 22.82 -4.70
CA PRO A 32 4.70 22.23 -4.25
C PRO A 32 5.03 21.04 -5.14
N ILE A 33 6.18 21.09 -5.81
CA ILE A 33 6.70 19.94 -6.56
C ILE A 33 7.08 18.91 -5.52
N VAL A 34 6.22 17.94 -5.33
CA VAL A 34 6.52 16.78 -4.46
C VAL A 34 7.43 15.86 -5.26
N VAL A 35 8.72 15.89 -4.95
CA VAL A 35 9.67 14.90 -5.48
C VAL A 35 9.54 13.63 -4.64
N THR A 36 8.73 12.70 -5.10
CA THR A 36 8.69 11.35 -4.54
C THR A 36 9.84 10.56 -5.14
N GLY A 37 10.85 10.30 -4.37
CA GLY A 37 12.03 9.57 -4.79
C GLY A 37 12.29 8.34 -3.95
N VAL A 38 12.92 7.35 -4.57
CA VAL A 38 13.47 6.18 -3.90
C VAL A 38 14.75 6.59 -3.18
N THR A 39 14.83 6.41 -1.88
CA THR A 39 16.05 6.72 -1.12
C THR A 39 17.09 5.64 -1.34
N GLN A 40 18.17 5.98 -2.03
CA GLN A 40 19.32 5.09 -2.18
C GLN A 40 20.22 5.24 -0.95
N THR A 41 20.18 4.26 -0.05
CA THR A 41 20.95 4.29 1.20
C THR A 41 22.45 4.02 0.95
N ASN A 42 22.75 3.15 -0.03
CA ASN A 42 24.10 2.87 -0.53
C ASN A 42 23.98 2.30 -1.96
N ALA A 43 25.11 2.05 -2.63
CA ALA A 43 25.11 1.55 -4.01
C ALA A 43 24.31 0.25 -4.20
N ASN A 44 24.23 -0.58 -3.16
CA ASN A 44 23.63 -1.91 -3.20
C ASN A 44 22.31 -2.02 -2.45
N SER A 45 21.81 -0.97 -1.82
CA SER A 45 20.56 -1.00 -1.05
C SER A 45 19.70 0.20 -1.36
N VAL A 46 18.42 -0.07 -1.56
CA VAL A 46 17.37 0.93 -1.82
C VAL A 46 16.29 0.75 -0.78
N LYS A 47 15.85 1.84 -0.18
CA LYS A 47 14.72 1.89 0.75
C LYS A 47 13.53 2.61 0.14
N LEU A 48 12.37 2.03 0.31
CA LEU A 48 11.08 2.55 -0.16
C LEU A 48 10.14 2.68 1.03
N ASN A 49 9.35 3.75 1.05
CA ASN A 49 8.17 3.80 1.89
C ASN A 49 6.95 3.41 1.02
N PRO A 50 6.34 2.23 1.24
CA PRO A 50 5.24 1.77 0.41
C PRO A 50 3.92 2.55 0.61
N LYS A 51 3.86 3.39 1.65
CA LYS A 51 2.71 4.27 1.94
C LYS A 51 2.80 5.61 1.22
N THR A 52 3.97 5.95 0.67
CA THR A 52 4.12 7.13 -0.20
C THR A 52 3.74 6.79 -1.63
N THR A 53 3.13 7.75 -2.31
CA THR A 53 2.71 7.57 -3.70
C THR A 53 3.94 7.67 -4.62
N LEU A 54 4.54 6.54 -4.95
CA LEU A 54 5.64 6.43 -5.91
C LEU A 54 5.15 6.27 -7.35
N GLN A 55 3.88 5.94 -7.53
CA GLN A 55 3.20 5.72 -8.80
C GLN A 55 1.86 6.45 -8.76
N PRO A 56 1.25 6.76 -9.93
CA PRO A 56 -0.06 7.43 -9.99
C PRO A 56 -1.19 6.71 -9.24
N LEU A 57 -1.08 5.39 -9.09
CA LEU A 57 -2.00 4.55 -8.33
C LEU A 57 -1.24 3.80 -7.24
N PRO A 58 -1.87 3.52 -6.10
CA PRO A 58 -1.29 2.65 -5.08
C PRO A 58 -0.96 1.27 -5.67
N ALA A 59 0.19 0.72 -5.28
CA ALA A 59 0.62 -0.59 -5.73
C ALA A 59 -0.37 -1.68 -5.29
N GLY A 60 -0.87 -2.47 -6.22
CA GLY A 60 -1.85 -3.53 -5.96
C GLY A 60 -1.24 -4.79 -5.33
N ASP A 61 0.04 -5.05 -5.58
CA ASP A 61 0.80 -6.17 -5.04
C ASP A 61 2.27 -5.78 -4.80
N GLY A 62 3.03 -6.66 -4.14
CA GLY A 62 4.44 -6.41 -3.84
C GLY A 62 5.30 -6.17 -5.08
N ALA A 63 4.97 -6.79 -6.21
CA ALA A 63 5.72 -6.62 -7.45
C ALA A 63 5.46 -5.25 -8.09
N ASP A 64 4.23 -4.73 -8.00
CA ASP A 64 3.89 -3.39 -8.50
C ASP A 64 4.78 -2.32 -7.89
N LEU A 65 4.92 -2.35 -6.57
CA LEU A 65 5.78 -1.41 -5.86
C LEU A 65 7.22 -1.48 -6.36
N LEU A 66 7.74 -2.70 -6.59
CA LEU A 66 9.11 -2.94 -6.99
C LEU A 66 9.45 -2.41 -8.38
N GLN A 67 8.47 -2.17 -9.25
CA GLN A 67 8.70 -1.49 -10.53
C GLN A 67 9.26 -0.07 -10.37
N SER A 68 9.06 0.57 -9.22
CA SER A 68 9.64 1.88 -8.91
C SER A 68 11.15 1.84 -8.65
N VAL A 69 11.73 0.64 -8.51
CA VAL A 69 13.16 0.45 -8.25
C VAL A 69 13.93 0.25 -9.55
N ALA A 70 15.00 1.00 -9.73
CA ALA A 70 15.85 0.86 -10.91
C ALA A 70 16.39 -0.58 -11.09
N ASN A 71 16.32 -1.09 -12.31
CA ASN A 71 16.68 -2.45 -12.73
C ASN A 71 15.74 -3.56 -12.22
N MET A 72 14.60 -3.21 -11.60
CA MET A 72 13.53 -4.15 -11.35
C MET A 72 12.55 -4.15 -12.53
N SER A 73 12.02 -5.32 -12.83
CA SER A 73 10.93 -5.52 -13.79
C SER A 73 9.98 -6.57 -13.25
N VAL A 74 8.80 -6.69 -13.84
CA VAL A 74 7.75 -7.59 -13.35
C VAL A 74 7.15 -8.37 -14.51
N ILE A 75 7.05 -9.68 -14.36
CA ILE A 75 6.26 -10.53 -15.23
C ILE A 75 4.87 -10.68 -14.61
N ARG A 76 3.85 -10.10 -15.25
CA ARG A 76 2.47 -10.26 -14.79
C ARG A 76 1.99 -11.69 -15.00
N LYS A 77 1.37 -12.24 -13.94
CA LYS A 77 0.79 -13.60 -13.92
C LYS A 77 -0.73 -13.59 -13.83
N GLY A 78 -1.31 -12.40 -13.83
CA GLY A 78 -2.74 -12.15 -13.72
C GLY A 78 -3.01 -10.73 -13.26
N GLY A 79 -4.25 -10.40 -12.97
CA GLY A 79 -4.68 -9.03 -12.69
C GLY A 79 -4.05 -8.38 -11.45
N SER A 80 -3.75 -9.18 -10.42
CA SER A 80 -3.16 -8.69 -9.16
C SER A 80 -1.96 -9.52 -8.70
N SER A 81 -1.27 -10.16 -9.64
CA SER A 81 -0.11 -11.01 -9.33
C SER A 81 1.03 -10.73 -10.29
N GLY A 82 2.19 -10.40 -9.76
CA GLY A 82 3.40 -10.14 -10.51
C GLY A 82 4.61 -10.85 -9.92
N ASP A 83 5.46 -11.41 -10.77
CA ASP A 83 6.73 -12.02 -10.40
C ASP A 83 7.87 -11.02 -10.64
N PRO A 84 8.54 -10.52 -9.58
CA PRO A 84 9.58 -9.53 -9.73
C PRO A 84 10.88 -10.15 -10.22
N LEU A 85 11.59 -9.39 -11.06
CA LEU A 85 12.92 -9.72 -11.53
C LEU A 85 13.87 -8.55 -11.27
N PHE A 86 15.08 -8.87 -10.85
CA PHE A 86 16.16 -7.92 -10.78
C PHE A 86 17.17 -8.24 -11.87
N ARG A 87 17.40 -7.32 -12.82
CA ARG A 87 18.26 -7.52 -14.00
C ARG A 87 17.93 -8.80 -14.77
N GLY A 88 16.64 -9.13 -14.91
CA GLY A 88 16.16 -10.34 -15.55
C GLY A 88 16.26 -11.63 -14.72
N LEU A 89 16.79 -11.56 -13.50
CA LEU A 89 16.88 -12.69 -12.58
C LEU A 89 15.72 -12.67 -11.59
N GLY A 90 14.94 -13.72 -11.55
CA GLY A 90 13.80 -13.90 -10.63
C GLY A 90 13.74 -15.31 -10.08
N GLY A 91 12.60 -15.67 -9.55
CA GLY A 91 12.40 -16.98 -8.98
C GLY A 91 13.18 -17.16 -7.70
N SER A 92 13.77 -18.33 -7.53
CA SER A 92 14.60 -18.66 -6.37
C SER A 92 15.90 -17.87 -6.27
N ARG A 93 16.22 -17.03 -7.28
CA ARG A 93 17.40 -16.17 -7.28
C ARG A 93 17.18 -14.84 -6.59
N LEU A 94 15.91 -14.44 -6.37
CA LEU A 94 15.51 -13.23 -5.68
C LEU A 94 14.71 -13.65 -4.44
N SER A 95 15.24 -13.35 -3.25
CA SER A 95 14.53 -13.62 -1.99
C SER A 95 13.45 -12.61 -1.75
N ILE A 96 12.28 -13.07 -1.34
CA ILE A 96 11.17 -12.22 -0.89
C ILE A 96 10.91 -12.56 0.57
N GLN A 97 10.98 -11.55 1.42
CA GLN A 97 10.77 -11.68 2.86
C GLN A 97 9.73 -10.67 3.35
N ALA A 98 8.97 -11.06 4.34
CA ALA A 98 8.04 -10.21 5.07
C ALA A 98 8.27 -10.43 6.56
N ASP A 99 8.60 -9.36 7.30
CA ASP A 99 8.90 -9.38 8.74
C ASP A 99 9.86 -10.53 9.13
N ASP A 100 11.00 -10.61 8.44
CA ASP A 100 12.06 -11.62 8.62
C ASP A 100 11.64 -13.07 8.24
N GLN A 101 10.48 -13.26 7.65
CA GLN A 101 10.02 -14.55 7.17
C GLN A 101 10.13 -14.67 5.64
N PHE A 102 10.62 -15.79 5.15
CA PHE A 102 10.62 -16.08 3.73
C PHE A 102 9.22 -16.39 3.23
N ILE A 103 8.80 -15.68 2.19
CA ILE A 103 7.55 -15.96 1.48
C ILE A 103 7.86 -16.78 0.23
N TYR A 104 7.25 -17.94 0.13
CA TYR A 104 7.36 -18.82 -1.03
C TYR A 104 6.08 -18.72 -1.87
N GLY A 105 6.23 -18.84 -3.19
CA GLY A 105 5.06 -18.93 -4.06
C GLY A 105 4.32 -20.25 -3.90
N GLY A 106 3.01 -20.23 -4.09
CA GLY A 106 2.15 -21.41 -3.97
C GLY A 106 2.29 -22.42 -5.12
N CYS A 107 2.93 -22.03 -6.22
CA CYS A 107 3.05 -22.85 -7.42
C CYS A 107 4.51 -22.96 -7.88
N SER A 108 4.99 -24.19 -8.14
CA SER A 108 6.32 -24.46 -8.66
C SER A 108 6.60 -23.78 -10.01
N ASN A 109 5.57 -23.60 -10.85
CA ASN A 109 5.67 -22.88 -12.13
C ASN A 109 5.54 -21.36 -11.98
N ARG A 110 5.53 -20.84 -10.73
CA ARG A 110 5.49 -19.41 -10.42
C ARG A 110 4.29 -18.64 -11.02
N MET A 111 3.19 -19.33 -11.25
CA MET A 111 1.92 -18.64 -11.55
C MET A 111 1.42 -17.85 -10.35
N ASP A 112 1.87 -18.24 -9.18
CA ASP A 112 1.53 -17.70 -7.87
C ASP A 112 2.81 -17.28 -7.14
N PRO A 113 3.42 -16.13 -7.54
CA PRO A 113 4.70 -15.68 -6.98
C PRO A 113 4.53 -15.17 -5.54
N PRO A 114 5.61 -15.13 -4.74
CA PRO A 114 5.56 -14.67 -3.34
C PRO A 114 4.93 -13.29 -3.17
N THR A 115 5.18 -12.38 -4.10
CA THR A 115 4.65 -11.01 -4.09
C THR A 115 3.15 -10.91 -4.29
N ALA A 116 2.50 -11.99 -4.75
CA ALA A 116 1.04 -12.08 -4.82
C ALA A 116 0.39 -12.08 -3.43
N TYR A 117 1.10 -12.55 -2.42
CA TYR A 117 0.62 -12.60 -1.03
C TYR A 117 0.96 -11.34 -0.21
N ILE A 118 1.69 -10.39 -0.81
CA ILE A 118 2.13 -9.18 -0.14
C ILE A 118 1.30 -7.99 -0.62
N PHE A 119 0.65 -7.32 0.32
CA PHE A 119 0.02 -6.04 0.11
C PHE A 119 0.95 -4.93 0.63
N PRO A 120 1.62 -4.16 -0.25
CA PRO A 120 2.74 -3.29 0.15
C PRO A 120 2.38 -2.27 1.21
N SER A 121 1.21 -1.64 1.12
CA SER A 121 0.81 -0.58 2.05
C SER A 121 0.56 -1.07 3.49
N ALA A 122 0.54 -2.39 3.73
CA ALA A 122 0.51 -2.96 5.08
C ALA A 122 1.88 -2.93 5.78
N TYR A 123 2.95 -2.54 5.06
CA TYR A 123 4.32 -2.44 5.55
C TYR A 123 4.77 -0.98 5.65
N ASP A 124 5.78 -0.72 6.45
CA ASP A 124 6.29 0.64 6.69
C ASP A 124 7.54 0.95 5.89
N GLU A 125 8.30 -0.08 5.55
CA GLU A 125 9.53 0.05 4.77
C GLU A 125 9.70 -1.18 3.86
N VAL A 126 10.24 -0.97 2.66
CA VAL A 126 10.70 -2.04 1.79
C VAL A 126 12.17 -1.80 1.48
N VAL A 127 13.00 -2.78 1.81
CA VAL A 127 14.44 -2.75 1.56
C VAL A 127 14.76 -3.69 0.41
N VAL A 128 15.32 -3.15 -0.67
CA VAL A 128 15.79 -3.93 -1.82
C VAL A 128 17.32 -3.97 -1.78
N THR A 129 17.86 -5.14 -1.50
CA THR A 129 19.30 -5.40 -1.51
C THR A 129 19.69 -6.02 -2.85
N LYS A 130 20.57 -5.36 -3.57
CA LYS A 130 20.96 -5.69 -4.95
C LYS A 130 22.19 -6.61 -4.99
N GLY A 131 22.09 -7.71 -5.72
CA GLY A 131 23.17 -8.66 -5.90
C GLY A 131 23.42 -9.57 -4.69
N PRO A 132 24.41 -10.46 -4.78
CA PRO A 132 24.80 -11.33 -3.68
C PRO A 132 25.39 -10.51 -2.54
N GLN A 133 24.78 -10.59 -1.38
CA GLN A 133 25.20 -9.89 -0.19
C GLN A 133 25.65 -10.89 0.88
N THR A 134 25.23 -10.69 2.12
CA THR A 134 25.56 -11.58 3.23
C THR A 134 24.56 -12.72 3.36
N VAL A 135 24.97 -13.82 3.95
CA VAL A 135 24.08 -14.97 4.24
C VAL A 135 22.96 -14.61 5.24
N THR A 136 23.07 -13.48 5.93
CA THR A 136 22.02 -12.96 6.84
C THR A 136 20.73 -12.58 6.14
N GLN A 137 20.81 -12.33 4.82
CA GLN A 137 19.65 -12.02 3.98
C GLN A 137 19.00 -13.28 3.37
N GLY A 138 19.48 -14.46 3.75
CA GLY A 138 19.02 -15.75 3.27
C GLY A 138 19.99 -16.46 2.32
N THR A 139 19.61 -17.63 1.84
CA THR A 139 20.40 -18.46 0.93
C THR A 139 19.97 -18.27 -0.52
N GLY A 140 20.88 -18.47 -1.47
CA GLY A 140 20.57 -18.47 -2.91
C GLY A 140 20.37 -17.09 -3.54
N LEU A 141 20.84 -16.02 -2.92
CA LEU A 141 20.62 -14.62 -3.30
C LEU A 141 21.52 -14.17 -4.46
N VAL A 142 21.43 -14.79 -5.62
CA VAL A 142 22.23 -14.37 -6.78
C VAL A 142 21.78 -13.01 -7.31
N ALA A 143 20.47 -12.76 -7.32
CA ALA A 143 19.90 -11.50 -7.76
C ALA A 143 19.84 -10.47 -6.63
N GLY A 144 19.53 -10.89 -5.40
CA GLY A 144 19.36 -10.03 -4.24
C GLY A 144 18.20 -10.46 -3.36
N ALA A 145 17.80 -9.55 -2.47
CA ALA A 145 16.68 -9.75 -1.54
C ALA A 145 15.75 -8.52 -1.53
N VAL A 146 14.47 -8.78 -1.34
CA VAL A 146 13.45 -7.78 -1.07
C VAL A 146 12.84 -8.10 0.29
N HIS A 147 12.90 -7.14 1.19
CA HIS A 147 12.43 -7.28 2.55
C HIS A 147 11.35 -6.25 2.85
N PHE A 148 10.14 -6.71 3.09
CA PHE A 148 9.01 -5.91 3.52
C PHE A 148 8.98 -5.90 5.04
N VAL A 149 9.05 -4.72 5.65
CA VAL A 149 9.24 -4.55 7.10
C VAL A 149 8.10 -3.75 7.69
N ARG A 150 7.49 -4.28 8.76
CA ARG A 150 6.65 -3.52 9.68
C ARG A 150 7.52 -3.05 10.83
N LYS A 151 7.62 -1.73 10.99
CA LYS A 151 8.39 -1.15 12.11
C LYS A 151 7.60 -1.26 13.40
N GLU A 152 8.33 -1.49 14.49
CA GLU A 152 7.76 -1.37 15.82
C GLU A 152 7.34 0.09 16.04
N PRO A 153 6.12 0.32 16.55
CA PRO A 153 5.67 1.69 16.79
C PRO A 153 6.41 2.32 17.98
N GLU A 154 6.85 3.55 17.78
CA GLU A 154 7.41 4.39 18.83
C GLU A 154 6.29 5.29 19.39
N PHE A 155 5.96 5.13 20.67
CA PHE A 155 4.80 5.80 21.30
C PHE A 155 5.13 7.11 22.02
N ASP A 156 6.30 7.70 21.80
CA ASP A 156 6.68 8.94 22.46
C ASP A 156 5.87 10.15 21.98
N THR A 157 5.45 10.15 20.72
CA THR A 157 4.77 11.31 20.10
C THR A 157 3.46 10.98 19.40
N GLN A 158 3.23 9.75 18.98
CA GLN A 158 2.05 9.38 18.20
C GLN A 158 1.46 8.05 18.66
N ASN A 159 0.33 8.12 19.34
CA ASN A 159 -0.37 6.95 19.89
C ASN A 159 -1.40 6.34 18.92
N THR A 160 -1.71 7.02 17.84
CA THR A 160 -2.69 6.58 16.84
C THR A 160 -2.21 6.90 15.44
N TYR A 161 -2.52 5.99 14.52
CA TYR A 161 -2.23 6.14 13.11
C TYR A 161 -3.41 5.61 12.30
N LEU A 162 -3.77 6.31 11.25
CA LEU A 162 -4.83 5.92 10.32
C LEU A 162 -4.42 6.28 8.89
N ASN A 163 -4.44 5.31 8.01
CA ASN A 163 -4.22 5.50 6.58
C ASN A 163 -5.21 4.67 5.78
N GLY A 164 -5.62 5.18 4.63
CA GLY A 164 -6.52 4.45 3.76
C GLY A 164 -6.63 5.08 2.39
N SER A 165 -7.05 4.27 1.43
CA SER A 165 -7.30 4.73 0.06
C SER A 165 -8.42 3.95 -0.59
N VAL A 166 -9.10 4.60 -1.53
CA VAL A 166 -10.09 3.97 -2.41
C VAL A 166 -9.75 4.35 -3.83
N THR A 167 -9.65 3.36 -4.71
CA THR A 167 -9.38 3.55 -6.13
C THR A 167 -10.51 2.93 -6.94
N LEU A 168 -11.06 3.71 -7.87
CA LEU A 168 -12.05 3.26 -8.83
C LEU A 168 -11.47 3.35 -10.24
N GLY A 169 -11.68 2.33 -11.06
CA GLY A 169 -11.09 2.28 -12.39
C GLY A 169 -11.97 1.60 -13.44
N GLY A 170 -11.46 1.51 -14.66
CA GLY A 170 -12.09 0.78 -15.76
C GLY A 170 -12.30 -0.70 -15.41
N ASN A 171 -13.11 -1.38 -16.21
CA ASN A 171 -13.42 -2.81 -16.05
C ASN A 171 -13.96 -3.15 -14.64
N LYS A 172 -14.75 -2.25 -14.05
CA LYS A 172 -15.33 -2.40 -12.69
C LYS A 172 -14.26 -2.55 -11.59
N ARG A 173 -13.06 -2.02 -11.81
CA ARG A 173 -12.01 -2.05 -10.79
C ARG A 173 -12.42 -1.26 -9.56
N ARG A 174 -12.29 -1.89 -8.41
CA ARG A 174 -12.52 -1.30 -7.09
C ARG A 174 -11.46 -1.81 -6.14
N ASP A 175 -10.62 -0.90 -5.68
CA ASP A 175 -9.59 -1.21 -4.70
C ASP A 175 -9.86 -0.36 -3.45
N ALA A 176 -9.86 -0.99 -2.29
CA ALA A 176 -9.97 -0.33 -1.01
C ALA A 176 -8.86 -0.83 -0.08
N TYR A 177 -8.30 0.09 0.68
CA TYR A 177 -7.24 -0.19 1.63
C TYR A 177 -7.47 0.62 2.91
N PHE A 178 -7.16 -0.01 4.04
CA PHE A 178 -7.23 0.57 5.36
C PHE A 178 -6.09 0.02 6.22
N ASP A 179 -5.36 0.89 6.94
CA ASP A 179 -4.32 0.56 7.91
C ASP A 179 -4.49 1.48 9.12
N ALA A 180 -4.65 0.90 10.29
CA ALA A 180 -4.80 1.63 11.54
C ALA A 180 -3.96 1.00 12.63
N MET A 181 -3.48 1.86 13.51
CA MET A 181 -2.77 1.47 14.72
C MET A 181 -3.16 2.40 15.87
N ALA A 182 -3.30 1.80 17.03
CA ALA A 182 -3.48 2.53 18.28
C ALA A 182 -2.68 1.84 19.38
N GLY A 183 -2.05 2.61 20.24
CA GLY A 183 -1.26 2.05 21.32
C GLY A 183 -0.75 3.07 22.33
N GLY A 184 0.08 2.60 23.23
CA GLY A 184 0.69 3.40 24.29
C GLY A 184 1.76 2.61 25.03
N LYS A 185 2.18 3.11 26.18
CA LYS A 185 3.28 2.57 27.00
C LYS A 185 3.24 1.04 27.21
N TYR A 186 2.05 0.44 27.27
CA TYR A 186 1.92 -0.99 27.64
C TYR A 186 1.70 -1.91 26.45
N GLY A 187 1.51 -1.36 25.24
CA GLY A 187 1.33 -2.15 24.04
C GLY A 187 0.53 -1.43 22.96
N TYR A 188 0.31 -2.13 21.86
CA TYR A 188 -0.39 -1.59 20.70
C TYR A 188 -1.24 -2.64 19.99
N LEU A 189 -2.21 -2.14 19.26
CA LEU A 189 -2.99 -2.90 18.30
C LEU A 189 -2.82 -2.26 16.92
N ARG A 190 -2.46 -3.06 15.92
CA ARG A 190 -2.41 -2.66 14.52
C ARG A 190 -3.29 -3.57 13.70
N THR A 191 -4.01 -3.02 12.75
CA THR A 191 -4.82 -3.77 11.78
C THR A 191 -4.67 -3.18 10.40
N SER A 192 -4.58 -4.02 9.39
CA SER A 192 -4.68 -3.60 8.00
C SER A 192 -5.61 -4.51 7.21
N MET A 193 -6.35 -3.93 6.28
CA MET A 193 -7.26 -4.64 5.40
C MET A 193 -7.15 -4.08 4.00
N SER A 194 -7.16 -4.95 3.00
CA SER A 194 -7.28 -4.54 1.60
C SER A 194 -8.26 -5.44 0.87
N HIS A 195 -8.98 -4.84 -0.06
CA HIS A 195 -9.86 -5.51 -1.00
C HIS A 195 -9.60 -4.94 -2.38
N ASN A 196 -9.24 -5.81 -3.31
CA ASN A 196 -8.96 -5.46 -4.68
C ASN A 196 -9.80 -6.35 -5.60
N GLU A 197 -10.58 -5.77 -6.47
CA GLU A 197 -11.38 -6.50 -7.46
C GLU A 197 -11.34 -5.82 -8.83
N ALA A 198 -11.42 -6.61 -9.88
CA ALA A 198 -11.67 -6.12 -11.22
C ALA A 198 -12.50 -7.13 -12.01
N GLY A 199 -13.35 -6.63 -12.89
CA GLY A 199 -14.10 -7.44 -13.84
C GLY A 199 -13.27 -7.80 -15.08
N ASN A 200 -13.86 -8.56 -15.98
CA ASN A 200 -13.28 -8.91 -17.27
C ASN A 200 -13.04 -7.65 -18.11
N TYR A 201 -11.90 -7.58 -18.79
CA TYR A 201 -11.68 -6.58 -19.83
C TYR A 201 -12.17 -7.09 -21.19
N LYS A 202 -12.25 -6.17 -22.16
CA LYS A 202 -12.53 -6.50 -23.56
C LYS A 202 -11.26 -6.38 -24.39
N ASP A 203 -11.07 -7.33 -25.30
CA ASP A 203 -9.99 -7.26 -26.29
C ASP A 203 -10.27 -6.19 -27.37
N GLY A 204 -9.36 -6.06 -28.34
CA GLY A 204 -9.48 -5.10 -29.45
C GLY A 204 -10.70 -5.35 -30.36
N ASP A 205 -11.21 -6.55 -30.39
CA ASP A 205 -12.39 -6.96 -31.17
C ASP A 205 -13.69 -6.86 -30.37
N GLY A 206 -13.61 -6.45 -29.09
CA GLY A 206 -14.75 -6.27 -28.20
C GLY A 206 -15.19 -7.53 -27.45
N ASN A 207 -14.47 -8.65 -27.59
CA ASN A 207 -14.77 -9.89 -26.89
C ASN A 207 -14.36 -9.79 -25.42
N SER A 208 -15.13 -10.42 -24.53
CA SER A 208 -14.81 -10.47 -23.11
C SER A 208 -13.70 -11.50 -22.84
N VAL A 209 -12.61 -11.03 -22.23
CA VAL A 209 -11.50 -11.89 -21.80
C VAL A 209 -11.68 -12.25 -20.33
N HIS A 210 -11.56 -13.53 -19.97
CA HIS A 210 -11.61 -14.01 -18.58
C HIS A 210 -10.37 -13.51 -17.80
N SER A 211 -10.49 -12.31 -17.21
CA SER A 211 -9.42 -11.60 -16.52
C SER A 211 -9.84 -11.04 -15.17
N SER A 212 -11.08 -11.34 -14.76
CA SER A 212 -11.58 -10.90 -13.46
C SER A 212 -10.79 -11.53 -12.32
N PHE A 213 -10.57 -10.75 -11.27
CA PHE A 213 -9.96 -11.23 -10.05
C PHE A 213 -10.58 -10.55 -8.84
N GLU A 214 -10.45 -11.20 -7.72
CA GLU A 214 -10.75 -10.66 -6.40
C GLU A 214 -9.63 -11.09 -5.45
N ARG A 215 -9.17 -10.14 -4.63
CA ARG A 215 -8.14 -10.38 -3.63
C ARG A 215 -8.48 -9.66 -2.34
N ARG A 216 -8.29 -10.34 -1.21
CA ARG A 216 -8.49 -9.79 0.13
C ARG A 216 -7.28 -10.09 0.97
N ASN A 217 -6.77 -9.07 1.68
CA ASN A 217 -5.74 -9.26 2.69
C ASN A 217 -6.24 -8.68 4.00
N GLN A 218 -5.92 -9.38 5.09
CA GLN A 218 -6.26 -8.97 6.45
C GLN A 218 -5.08 -9.24 7.35
N MET A 219 -4.75 -8.30 8.20
CA MET A 219 -3.71 -8.44 9.20
C MET A 219 -4.18 -7.84 10.52
N LEU A 220 -3.90 -8.54 11.60
CA LEU A 220 -4.09 -8.08 12.97
C LEU A 220 -2.81 -8.37 13.74
N GLN A 221 -2.23 -7.34 14.35
CA GLN A 221 -1.04 -7.46 15.17
C GLN A 221 -1.29 -6.86 16.54
N LEU A 222 -0.98 -7.61 17.56
CA LEU A 222 -0.99 -7.21 18.97
C LEU A 222 0.45 -7.19 19.48
N GLY A 223 0.88 -6.06 20.02
CA GLY A 223 2.15 -5.94 20.75
C GLY A 223 1.89 -5.61 22.21
N LEU A 224 2.63 -6.25 23.10
CA LEU A 224 2.59 -6.01 24.55
C LEU A 224 4.00 -5.69 25.04
N THR A 225 4.13 -4.62 25.82
CA THR A 225 5.39 -4.16 26.41
C THR A 225 5.34 -4.30 27.95
N PRO A 226 5.47 -5.52 28.48
CA PRO A 226 5.39 -5.74 29.94
C PRO A 226 6.50 -5.04 30.72
N THR A 227 7.65 -4.84 30.09
CA THR A 227 8.78 -4.06 30.63
C THR A 227 9.38 -3.17 29.52
N GLU A 228 10.19 -2.19 29.89
CA GLU A 228 10.85 -1.28 28.93
C GLU A 228 11.76 -2.00 27.91
N ASN A 229 12.24 -3.19 28.24
CA ASN A 229 13.15 -3.98 27.41
C ASN A 229 12.52 -5.26 26.85
N THR A 230 11.20 -5.43 26.96
CA THR A 230 10.53 -6.64 26.51
C THR A 230 9.32 -6.28 25.65
N LEU A 231 9.33 -6.74 24.41
CA LEU A 231 8.20 -6.67 23.51
C LEU A 231 7.75 -8.08 23.13
N LEU A 232 6.46 -8.36 23.30
CA LEU A 232 5.81 -9.59 22.86
C LEU A 232 4.85 -9.22 21.73
N THR A 233 5.06 -9.78 20.55
CA THR A 233 4.18 -9.54 19.41
C THR A 233 3.50 -10.81 18.93
N GLY A 234 2.22 -10.70 18.61
CA GLY A 234 1.46 -11.73 17.94
C GLY A 234 0.82 -11.16 16.68
N THR A 235 1.05 -11.80 15.54
CA THR A 235 0.50 -11.37 14.25
C THR A 235 -0.33 -12.48 13.62
N TYR A 236 -1.55 -12.15 13.24
CA TYR A 236 -2.40 -12.97 12.39
C TYR A 236 -2.53 -12.31 11.03
N GLU A 237 -2.22 -13.04 9.97
CA GLU A 237 -2.31 -12.57 8.60
C GLU A 237 -3.01 -13.59 7.72
N ARG A 238 -3.87 -13.10 6.82
CA ARG A 238 -4.56 -13.88 5.81
C ARG A 238 -4.60 -13.10 4.50
N SER A 239 -4.16 -13.73 3.43
CA SER A 239 -4.21 -13.23 2.05
C SER A 239 -4.89 -14.24 1.12
#